data_caeb70e85fc5552d1de5c799bcfe4c3f
#
_entry.id   caeb70e85fc5552d1de5c799bcfe4c3f
#
_cell.length_a   1.000
_cell.length_b   1.000
_cell.length_c   1.000
_cell.angle_alpha   90.00
_cell.angle_beta   90.00
_cell.angle_gamma   90.00
#
_symmetry.space_group_name_H-M   'P 1'
#
loop_
_entity.id
_entity.type
_entity.pdbx_description
1 polymer ?
#
loop_
_entity_poly.entity_id
_entity_poly.type
_entity_poly.pdbx_seq_one_letter_code
_entity_poly.pdbx_strand_id
1 'polypeptide(L)'
;MNIIKKIKENSFVRNIIIFLSVMGPGVITANVDNDAGGITTYSLAGANYGYTLLWSLVPITFALIIIQEMCNRMGVVTGKGLSDLIREKFGVKMTFYIMLLILVTNFGNIMSEFAGVAASAELFGISKFIAIPMSAFIVWYMVVKGTYRSVEKIFLVACVFYVSYLITGFLVNPPWHQIYREFVRPSISFETGYLMMLVAVIGTTIAPWMQFYQQSSVAEKGIKIEDYKYSRMDVIVGSIGVNVVAFFIIVVCGTVLFQGSGFTPIQTAGDAARVLKPLAGDYSSYLFAFGLLNASLFAASILPLSTAYSVSESFGWETGVNKNFAEAPQFYILYSLLIVLGASVVLFPIPLIKIMWLTQFINGLVLPFVLAAMLIIINDKKIMGEYSNTRLFNYLTIACIGGISLLSFLLVIGSI
;
A
#
# COMPACT_ATOMS: atom_id res chain seq x y z
N MET A 1 -9.32 12.26 40.48
CA MET A 1 -9.06 10.78 40.57
C MET A 1 -10.29 9.92 40.26
N ASN A 2 -11.55 10.42 40.42
CA ASN A 2 -12.77 9.60 40.17
C ASN A 2 -13.19 9.47 38.69
N ILE A 3 -12.88 10.41 37.80
CA ILE A 3 -13.30 10.37 36.39
C ILE A 3 -12.53 9.30 35.60
N ILE A 4 -11.20 9.23 35.79
CA ILE A 4 -10.34 8.24 35.11
C ILE A 4 -10.70 6.80 35.55
N LYS A 5 -11.10 6.62 36.82
CA LYS A 5 -11.53 5.32 37.33
C LYS A 5 -12.88 4.88 36.75
N LYS A 6 -13.83 5.81 36.63
CA LYS A 6 -15.14 5.60 36.01
C LYS A 6 -15.07 5.34 34.49
N ILE A 7 -14.09 5.96 33.81
CA ILE A 7 -13.80 5.72 32.39
C ILE A 7 -13.24 4.31 32.18
N LYS A 8 -12.36 3.82 33.08
CA LYS A 8 -11.83 2.44 33.03
C LYS A 8 -12.86 1.36 33.36
N GLU A 9 -13.90 1.68 34.07
CA GLU A 9 -14.99 0.76 34.45
C GLU A 9 -16.03 0.59 33.33
N ASN A 10 -16.14 1.53 32.39
CA ASN A 10 -17.02 1.38 31.23
C ASN A 10 -16.34 0.48 30.19
N SER A 11 -16.90 -0.74 29.99
CA SER A 11 -16.36 -1.73 29.05
C SER A 11 -16.24 -1.18 27.62
N PHE A 12 -17.13 -0.32 27.17
CA PHE A 12 -17.10 0.32 25.86
C PHE A 12 -15.92 1.27 25.72
N VAL A 13 -15.70 2.16 26.69
CA VAL A 13 -14.58 3.12 26.68
C VAL A 13 -13.26 2.38 26.79
N ARG A 14 -13.18 1.36 27.64
CA ARG A 14 -12.00 0.49 27.76
C ARG A 14 -11.65 -0.17 26.41
N ASN A 15 -12.64 -0.74 25.73
CA ASN A 15 -12.44 -1.38 24.41
C ASN A 15 -11.97 -0.38 23.34
N ILE A 16 -12.50 0.85 23.34
CA ILE A 16 -12.02 1.92 22.46
C ILE A 16 -10.56 2.27 22.77
N ILE A 17 -10.19 2.42 24.03
CA ILE A 17 -8.80 2.74 24.42
C ILE A 17 -7.86 1.62 24.00
N ILE A 18 -8.23 0.35 24.21
CA ILE A 18 -7.43 -0.79 23.76
C ILE A 18 -7.32 -0.79 22.23
N PHE A 19 -8.44 -0.61 21.51
CA PHE A 19 -8.43 -0.51 20.04
C PHE A 19 -7.48 0.57 19.56
N LEU A 20 -7.58 1.80 20.10
CA LEU A 20 -6.69 2.91 19.74
C LEU A 20 -5.22 2.66 20.10
N SER A 21 -4.93 1.86 21.14
CA SER A 21 -3.55 1.52 21.52
C SER A 21 -2.94 0.44 20.61
N VAL A 22 -3.77 -0.45 20.10
CA VAL A 22 -3.38 -1.54 19.20
C VAL A 22 -3.41 -1.09 17.74
N MET A 23 -4.34 -0.17 17.41
CA MET A 23 -4.48 0.41 16.07
C MET A 23 -3.15 1.02 15.59
N GLY A 24 -2.83 0.80 14.35
CA GLY A 24 -1.66 1.37 13.69
C GLY A 24 -1.18 0.52 12.53
N PRO A 25 -0.65 -0.68 12.72
CA PRO A 25 -0.08 -1.45 11.62
C PRO A 25 -1.02 -1.61 10.41
N GLY A 26 -2.28 -1.97 10.65
CA GLY A 26 -3.29 -2.15 9.59
C GLY A 26 -3.69 -0.84 8.93
N VAL A 27 -4.03 0.18 9.72
CA VAL A 27 -4.41 1.50 9.18
C VAL A 27 -3.23 2.17 8.48
N ILE A 28 -2.00 2.06 9.00
CA ILE A 28 -0.80 2.64 8.37
C ILE A 28 -0.55 1.95 7.04
N THR A 29 -0.49 0.62 7.03
CA THR A 29 -0.27 -0.17 5.81
C THR A 29 -1.31 0.19 4.75
N ALA A 30 -2.58 0.29 5.13
CA ALA A 30 -3.67 0.66 4.24
C ALA A 30 -3.56 2.12 3.74
N ASN A 31 -3.15 3.08 4.58
CA ASN A 31 -2.99 4.46 4.12
C ASN A 31 -1.80 4.64 3.18
N VAL A 32 -0.72 3.87 3.39
CA VAL A 32 0.45 3.87 2.48
C VAL A 32 0.10 3.26 1.12
N ASP A 33 -0.92 2.40 1.04
CA ASP A 33 -1.41 1.81 -0.21
C ASP A 33 -1.97 2.84 -1.21
N ASN A 34 -2.51 3.96 -0.74
CA ASN A 34 -2.87 5.09 -1.58
C ASN A 34 -1.66 6.03 -1.82
N ASP A 35 -0.50 5.45 -2.09
CA ASP A 35 0.75 6.10 -2.44
C ASP A 35 0.74 6.75 -3.83
N ALA A 36 1.88 7.23 -4.31
CA ALA A 36 1.98 7.81 -5.66
C ALA A 36 1.62 6.80 -6.75
N GLY A 37 2.05 5.55 -6.59
CA GLY A 37 1.73 4.44 -7.50
C GLY A 37 0.24 4.11 -7.50
N GLY A 38 -0.37 4.05 -6.30
CA GLY A 38 -1.80 3.80 -6.11
C GLY A 38 -2.67 4.89 -6.71
N ILE A 39 -2.45 6.14 -6.33
CA ILE A 39 -3.19 7.29 -6.88
C ILE A 39 -3.10 7.31 -8.41
N THR A 40 -1.89 7.11 -8.96
CA THR A 40 -1.67 7.08 -10.41
C THR A 40 -2.39 5.91 -11.07
N THR A 41 -2.30 4.70 -10.52
CA THR A 41 -2.91 3.50 -11.08
C THR A 41 -4.44 3.60 -11.10
N TYR A 42 -5.06 4.02 -9.98
CA TYR A 42 -6.51 4.23 -9.92
C TYR A 42 -6.97 5.37 -10.84
N SER A 43 -6.19 6.43 -10.95
CA SER A 43 -6.49 7.53 -11.88
C SER A 43 -6.44 7.06 -13.34
N LEU A 44 -5.42 6.30 -13.72
CA LEU A 44 -5.31 5.71 -15.06
C LEU A 44 -6.42 4.68 -15.32
N ALA A 45 -6.79 3.87 -14.34
CA ALA A 45 -7.90 2.92 -14.45
C ALA A 45 -9.21 3.64 -14.77
N GLY A 46 -9.54 4.72 -14.05
CA GLY A 46 -10.72 5.54 -14.32
C GLY A 46 -10.64 6.26 -15.66
N ALA A 47 -9.52 6.90 -15.97
CA ALA A 47 -9.36 7.67 -17.21
C ALA A 47 -9.41 6.81 -18.48
N ASN A 48 -8.77 5.63 -18.45
CA ASN A 48 -8.65 4.77 -19.64
C ASN A 48 -9.82 3.81 -19.83
N TYR A 49 -10.43 3.34 -18.72
CA TYR A 49 -11.44 2.28 -18.75
C TYR A 49 -12.79 2.69 -18.12
N GLY A 50 -12.93 3.96 -17.73
CA GLY A 50 -14.14 4.45 -17.07
C GLY A 50 -14.45 3.67 -15.80
N TYR A 51 -15.64 3.07 -15.73
CA TYR A 51 -16.12 2.35 -14.56
C TYR A 51 -15.94 0.83 -14.65
N THR A 52 -15.42 0.32 -15.78
CA THR A 52 -15.39 -1.13 -16.08
C THR A 52 -14.49 -1.94 -15.16
N LEU A 53 -13.59 -1.31 -14.41
CA LEU A 53 -12.72 -1.94 -13.43
C LEU A 53 -13.27 -1.90 -11.99
N LEU A 54 -14.37 -1.19 -11.72
CA LEU A 54 -14.91 -1.02 -10.36
C LEU A 54 -15.32 -2.34 -9.70
N TRP A 55 -15.83 -3.31 -10.48
CA TRP A 55 -16.20 -4.61 -9.94
C TRP A 55 -15.04 -5.32 -9.25
N SER A 56 -13.81 -5.09 -9.75
CA SER A 56 -12.61 -5.77 -9.24
C SER A 56 -12.26 -5.36 -7.81
N LEU A 57 -12.65 -4.16 -7.37
CA LEU A 57 -12.40 -3.69 -6.01
C LEU A 57 -13.09 -4.55 -4.96
N VAL A 58 -14.24 -5.18 -5.28
CA VAL A 58 -14.95 -6.05 -4.33
C VAL A 58 -14.11 -7.30 -3.99
N PRO A 59 -13.76 -8.18 -4.95
CA PRO A 59 -12.92 -9.33 -4.65
C PRO A 59 -11.52 -8.96 -4.15
N ILE A 60 -10.95 -7.84 -4.62
CA ILE A 60 -9.65 -7.35 -4.14
C ILE A 60 -9.74 -6.95 -2.66
N THR A 61 -10.79 -6.25 -2.22
CA THR A 61 -11.00 -5.91 -0.81
C THR A 61 -11.07 -7.16 0.07
N PHE A 62 -11.83 -8.19 -0.36
CA PHE A 62 -11.88 -9.44 0.37
C PHE A 62 -10.52 -10.14 0.42
N ALA A 63 -9.80 -10.18 -0.69
CA ALA A 63 -8.45 -10.75 -0.74
C ALA A 63 -7.49 -9.98 0.17
N LEU A 64 -7.51 -8.65 0.14
CA LEU A 64 -6.69 -7.80 1.01
C LEU A 64 -6.95 -8.09 2.49
N ILE A 65 -8.22 -8.14 2.92
CA ILE A 65 -8.59 -8.46 4.30
C ILE A 65 -8.05 -9.83 4.71
N ILE A 66 -8.21 -10.86 3.87
CA ILE A 66 -7.74 -12.22 4.16
C ILE A 66 -6.21 -12.24 4.29
N ILE A 67 -5.50 -11.62 3.35
CA ILE A 67 -4.04 -11.64 3.27
C ILE A 67 -3.44 -10.85 4.45
N GLN A 68 -3.94 -9.63 4.70
CA GLN A 68 -3.46 -8.81 5.80
C GLN A 68 -3.81 -9.41 7.17
N GLU A 69 -4.95 -10.10 7.29
CA GLU A 69 -5.32 -10.84 8.49
C GLU A 69 -4.33 -12.00 8.76
N MET A 70 -3.92 -12.73 7.72
CA MET A 70 -2.91 -13.79 7.88
C MET A 70 -1.58 -13.22 8.36
N CYS A 71 -1.10 -12.10 7.81
CA CYS A 71 0.11 -11.42 8.26
C CYS A 71 0.00 -10.99 9.73
N ASN A 72 -1.10 -10.35 10.06
CA ASN A 72 -1.39 -9.92 11.43
C ASN A 72 -1.38 -11.09 12.41
N ARG A 73 -2.09 -12.17 12.07
CA ARG A 73 -2.17 -13.38 12.91
C ARG A 73 -0.80 -14.06 13.06
N MET A 74 -0.03 -14.20 11.98
CA MET A 74 1.34 -14.73 12.05
C MET A 74 2.22 -13.85 12.94
N GLY A 75 2.16 -12.54 12.81
CA GLY A 75 2.92 -11.60 13.64
C GLY A 75 2.56 -11.69 15.13
N VAL A 76 1.26 -11.72 15.45
CA VAL A 76 0.78 -11.83 16.84
C VAL A 76 1.14 -13.16 17.49
N VAL A 77 0.99 -14.27 16.76
CA VAL A 77 1.22 -15.63 17.28
C VAL A 77 2.70 -15.93 17.44
N THR A 78 3.53 -15.51 16.50
CA THR A 78 4.94 -15.88 16.48
C THR A 78 5.87 -14.82 17.06
N GLY A 79 5.44 -13.57 17.10
CA GLY A 79 6.30 -12.42 17.47
C GLY A 79 7.45 -12.20 16.46
N LYS A 80 7.34 -12.72 15.22
CA LYS A 80 8.38 -12.68 14.19
C LYS A 80 7.89 -12.02 12.92
N GLY A 81 8.81 -11.42 12.17
CA GLY A 81 8.55 -10.92 10.83
C GLY A 81 8.30 -12.05 9.83
N LEU A 82 7.72 -11.70 8.66
CA LEU A 82 7.44 -12.68 7.60
C LEU A 82 8.73 -13.28 7.04
N SER A 83 9.79 -12.49 6.93
CA SER A 83 11.09 -12.92 6.41
C SER A 83 11.75 -13.96 7.31
N ASP A 84 11.63 -13.80 8.64
CA ASP A 84 12.10 -14.80 9.62
C ASP A 84 11.39 -16.13 9.42
N LEU A 85 10.05 -16.10 9.29
CA LEU A 85 9.26 -17.31 9.09
C LEU A 85 9.57 -17.99 7.75
N ILE A 86 9.79 -17.21 6.68
CA ILE A 86 10.22 -17.73 5.38
C ILE A 86 11.57 -18.44 5.53
N ARG A 87 12.53 -17.83 6.25
CA ARG A 87 13.85 -18.41 6.48
C ARG A 87 13.77 -19.69 7.31
N GLU A 88 12.96 -19.72 8.35
CA GLU A 88 12.77 -20.90 9.18
C GLU A 88 12.11 -22.05 8.41
N LYS A 89 11.14 -21.73 7.53
CA LYS A 89 10.38 -22.75 6.79
C LYS A 89 11.11 -23.29 5.56
N PHE A 90 11.71 -22.42 4.77
CA PHE A 90 12.25 -22.75 3.45
C PHE A 90 13.79 -22.77 3.40
N GLY A 91 14.45 -22.32 4.46
CA GLY A 91 15.90 -22.23 4.55
C GLY A 91 16.50 -21.05 3.77
N VAL A 92 17.81 -20.84 3.95
CA VAL A 92 18.52 -19.62 3.50
C VAL A 92 18.46 -19.43 1.99
N LYS A 93 18.61 -20.52 1.21
CA LYS A 93 18.66 -20.42 -0.26
C LYS A 93 17.36 -19.88 -0.86
N MET A 94 16.22 -20.40 -0.44
CA MET A 94 14.91 -19.96 -0.94
C MET A 94 14.59 -18.56 -0.46
N THR A 95 14.93 -18.25 0.80
CA THR A 95 14.78 -16.90 1.36
C THR A 95 15.56 -15.88 0.56
N PHE A 96 16.79 -16.18 0.15
CA PHE A 96 17.60 -15.30 -0.67
C PHE A 96 16.90 -14.92 -1.99
N TYR A 97 16.31 -15.87 -2.71
CA TYR A 97 15.60 -15.59 -3.96
C TYR A 97 14.33 -14.77 -3.74
N ILE A 98 13.55 -15.10 -2.70
CA ILE A 98 12.35 -14.32 -2.37
C ILE A 98 12.74 -12.89 -1.98
N MET A 99 13.78 -12.71 -1.17
CA MET A 99 14.23 -11.38 -0.75
C MET A 99 14.81 -10.57 -1.91
N LEU A 100 15.53 -11.21 -2.84
CA LEU A 100 16.00 -10.53 -4.05
C LEU A 100 14.82 -10.01 -4.89
N LEU A 101 13.78 -10.81 -5.04
CA LEU A 101 12.57 -10.42 -5.75
C LEU A 101 11.87 -9.25 -5.05
N ILE A 102 11.72 -9.31 -3.73
CA ILE A 102 11.14 -8.23 -2.92
C ILE A 102 12.00 -6.97 -2.96
N LEU A 103 13.31 -7.10 -2.89
CA LEU A 103 14.23 -5.95 -2.97
C LEU A 103 14.05 -5.19 -4.31
N VAL A 104 13.97 -5.92 -5.42
CA VAL A 104 13.81 -5.33 -6.77
C VAL A 104 12.45 -4.64 -6.89
N THR A 105 11.36 -5.28 -6.47
CA THR A 105 10.02 -4.68 -6.52
C THR A 105 9.89 -3.47 -5.60
N ASN A 106 10.39 -3.57 -4.37
CA ASN A 106 10.34 -2.47 -3.41
C ASN A 106 11.22 -1.30 -3.85
N PHE A 107 12.36 -1.57 -4.49
CA PHE A 107 13.17 -0.51 -5.08
C PHE A 107 12.40 0.26 -6.16
N GLY A 108 11.65 -0.44 -7.02
CA GLY A 108 10.72 0.17 -7.97
C GLY A 108 9.67 1.05 -7.29
N ASN A 109 9.06 0.56 -6.20
CA ASN A 109 8.09 1.32 -5.43
C ASN A 109 8.71 2.59 -4.81
N ILE A 110 9.92 2.49 -4.24
CA ILE A 110 10.64 3.67 -3.70
C ILE A 110 10.90 4.70 -4.81
N MET A 111 11.29 4.26 -6.01
CA MET A 111 11.41 5.14 -7.18
C MET A 111 10.06 5.79 -7.53
N SER A 112 8.97 5.05 -7.46
CA SER A 112 7.61 5.55 -7.68
C SER A 112 7.27 6.69 -6.72
N GLU A 113 7.64 6.58 -5.46
CA GLU A 113 7.38 7.64 -4.46
C GLU A 113 8.17 8.92 -4.76
N PHE A 114 9.45 8.80 -5.08
CA PHE A 114 10.22 9.97 -5.49
C PHE A 114 9.76 10.53 -6.85
N ALA A 115 9.18 9.71 -7.73
CA ALA A 115 8.52 10.19 -8.94
C ALA A 115 7.26 11.00 -8.60
N GLY A 116 6.47 10.58 -7.60
CA GLY A 116 5.35 11.34 -7.08
C GLY A 116 5.76 12.67 -6.45
N VAL A 117 6.88 12.70 -5.71
CA VAL A 117 7.48 13.95 -5.21
C VAL A 117 7.85 14.87 -6.37
N ALA A 118 8.52 14.36 -7.41
CA ALA A 118 8.90 15.14 -8.59
C ALA A 118 7.68 15.69 -9.32
N ALA A 119 6.66 14.86 -9.56
CA ALA A 119 5.42 15.24 -10.22
C ALA A 119 4.64 16.32 -9.42
N SER A 120 4.63 16.22 -8.09
CA SER A 120 4.05 17.24 -7.22
C SER A 120 4.83 18.55 -7.28
N ALA A 121 6.16 18.47 -7.25
CA ALA A 121 7.04 19.64 -7.33
C ALA A 121 6.85 20.41 -8.63
N GLU A 122 6.67 19.71 -9.76
CA GLU A 122 6.37 20.34 -11.06
C GLU A 122 5.09 21.17 -11.02
N LEU A 123 4.04 20.69 -10.33
CA LEU A 123 2.79 21.45 -10.18
C LEU A 123 2.94 22.71 -9.31
N PHE A 124 3.89 22.71 -8.37
CA PHE A 124 4.28 23.90 -7.59
C PHE A 124 5.30 24.80 -8.31
N GLY A 125 5.75 24.44 -9.51
CA GLY A 125 6.82 25.15 -10.22
C GLY A 125 8.21 24.97 -9.59
N ILE A 126 8.41 23.94 -8.77
CA ILE A 126 9.67 23.65 -8.08
C ILE A 126 10.45 22.62 -8.90
N SER A 127 11.74 22.89 -9.14
CA SER A 127 12.61 21.95 -9.84
C SER A 127 12.77 20.64 -9.07
N LYS A 128 12.64 19.50 -9.76
CA LYS A 128 12.88 18.17 -9.20
C LYS A 128 14.29 18.02 -8.60
N PHE A 129 15.29 18.73 -9.12
CA PHE A 129 16.67 18.73 -8.63
C PHE A 129 16.82 19.35 -7.23
N ILE A 130 15.81 20.12 -6.78
CA ILE A 130 15.72 20.67 -5.42
C ILE A 130 14.77 19.80 -4.58
N ALA A 131 13.60 19.50 -5.11
CA ALA A 131 12.53 18.82 -4.38
C ALA A 131 12.94 17.41 -3.96
N ILE A 132 13.55 16.62 -4.85
CA ILE A 132 13.93 15.23 -4.57
C ILE A 132 15.00 15.13 -3.48
N PRO A 133 16.18 15.81 -3.56
CA PRO A 133 17.16 15.72 -2.49
C PRO A 133 16.66 16.24 -1.16
N MET A 134 15.86 17.31 -1.15
CA MET A 134 15.26 17.86 0.05
C MET A 134 14.29 16.86 0.69
N SER A 135 13.42 16.25 -0.11
CA SER A 135 12.46 15.25 0.36
C SER A 135 13.16 13.98 0.86
N ALA A 136 14.18 13.49 0.16
CA ALA A 136 14.99 12.36 0.57
C ALA A 136 15.67 12.61 1.92
N PHE A 137 16.23 13.81 2.11
CA PHE A 137 16.84 14.21 3.38
C PHE A 137 15.80 14.31 4.51
N ILE A 138 14.64 14.91 4.26
CA ILE A 138 13.56 15.04 5.24
C ILE A 138 13.09 13.65 5.69
N VAL A 139 12.78 12.77 4.75
CA VAL A 139 12.33 11.40 5.02
C VAL A 139 13.39 10.62 5.81
N TRP A 140 14.64 10.69 5.38
CA TRP A 140 15.75 10.04 6.07
C TRP A 140 15.93 10.57 7.50
N TYR A 141 15.95 11.90 7.66
CA TYR A 141 16.13 12.54 8.97
C TYR A 141 15.02 12.19 9.95
N MET A 142 13.78 12.19 9.47
CA MET A 142 12.61 11.86 10.28
C MET A 142 12.66 10.43 10.84
N VAL A 143 13.15 9.47 10.06
CA VAL A 143 13.21 8.06 10.48
C VAL A 143 14.46 7.77 11.30
N VAL A 144 15.64 8.30 10.88
CA VAL A 144 16.92 7.97 11.53
C VAL A 144 17.16 8.78 12.82
N LYS A 145 16.65 10.01 12.90
CA LYS A 145 16.87 10.94 14.02
C LYS A 145 15.60 11.32 14.77
N GLY A 146 14.44 11.17 14.14
CA GLY A 146 13.17 11.56 14.70
C GLY A 146 12.53 10.46 15.56
N THR A 147 11.46 10.83 16.26
CA THR A 147 10.54 9.86 16.81
C THR A 147 9.55 9.46 15.71
N TYR A 148 9.78 8.33 15.09
CA TYR A 148 8.92 7.78 14.05
C TYR A 148 7.42 7.91 14.37
N ARG A 149 7.02 7.65 15.63
CA ARG A 149 5.63 7.79 16.09
C ARG A 149 5.03 9.19 15.93
N SER A 150 5.83 10.24 16.03
CA SER A 150 5.33 11.62 15.87
C SER A 150 5.13 11.95 14.40
N VAL A 151 6.03 11.48 13.56
CA VAL A 151 6.00 11.66 12.10
C VAL A 151 4.84 10.88 11.49
N GLU A 152 4.65 9.64 11.88
CA GLU A 152 3.53 8.78 11.51
C GLU A 152 2.19 9.49 11.75
N LYS A 153 2.00 10.11 12.91
CA LYS A 153 0.77 10.86 13.23
C LYS A 153 0.54 12.04 12.29
N ILE A 154 1.58 12.77 11.92
CA ILE A 154 1.49 13.90 10.99
C ILE A 154 1.01 13.41 9.62
N PHE A 155 1.61 12.34 9.10
CA PHE A 155 1.21 11.78 7.81
C PHE A 155 -0.20 11.19 7.84
N LEU A 156 -0.60 10.51 8.92
CA LEU A 156 -1.97 10.01 9.08
C LEU A 156 -3.00 11.15 9.10
N VAL A 157 -2.70 12.27 9.79
CA VAL A 157 -3.58 13.44 9.77
C VAL A 157 -3.65 14.03 8.36
N ALA A 158 -2.55 14.07 7.65
CA ALA A 158 -2.53 14.58 6.28
C ALA A 158 -3.28 13.66 5.28
N CYS A 159 -3.53 12.39 5.62
CA CYS A 159 -4.41 11.50 4.84
C CYS A 159 -5.88 11.97 4.78
N VAL A 160 -6.28 12.95 5.62
CA VAL A 160 -7.54 13.68 5.45
C VAL A 160 -7.69 14.25 4.02
N PHE A 161 -6.57 14.48 3.33
CA PHE A 161 -6.59 14.86 1.92
C PHE A 161 -7.40 13.90 1.04
N TYR A 162 -7.39 12.59 1.30
CA TYR A 162 -8.17 11.62 0.50
C TYR A 162 -9.68 11.88 0.56
N VAL A 163 -10.17 12.59 1.58
CA VAL A 163 -11.56 13.06 1.67
C VAL A 163 -11.91 13.97 0.49
N SER A 164 -10.92 14.66 -0.10
CA SER A 164 -11.13 15.48 -1.30
C SER A 164 -11.67 14.67 -2.48
N TYR A 165 -11.21 13.42 -2.67
CA TYR A 165 -11.73 12.53 -3.71
C TYR A 165 -13.16 12.10 -3.42
N LEU A 166 -13.51 11.84 -2.15
CA LEU A 166 -14.87 11.51 -1.76
C LEU A 166 -15.80 12.69 -2.06
N ILE A 167 -15.43 13.90 -1.62
CA ILE A 167 -16.22 15.11 -1.86
C ILE A 167 -16.37 15.36 -3.36
N THR A 168 -15.26 15.31 -4.11
CA THR A 168 -15.29 15.47 -5.58
C THR A 168 -16.19 14.44 -6.23
N GLY A 169 -16.17 13.18 -5.76
CA GLY A 169 -17.01 12.09 -6.26
C GLY A 169 -18.50 12.39 -6.21
N PHE A 170 -18.95 13.16 -5.23
CA PHE A 170 -20.33 13.62 -5.16
C PHE A 170 -20.56 14.90 -5.98
N LEU A 171 -19.59 15.81 -6.04
CA LEU A 171 -19.71 17.09 -6.74
C LEU A 171 -19.74 16.94 -8.27
N VAL A 172 -19.04 15.94 -8.83
CA VAL A 172 -19.00 15.71 -10.30
C VAL A 172 -20.32 15.11 -10.82
N ASN A 173 -21.28 14.84 -9.93
CA ASN A 173 -22.57 14.27 -10.27
C ASN A 173 -22.48 13.07 -11.24
N PRO A 174 -21.77 12.02 -10.87
CA PRO A 174 -21.50 10.89 -11.75
C PRO A 174 -22.77 10.07 -12.00
N PRO A 175 -22.85 9.27 -13.06
CA PRO A 175 -24.01 8.43 -13.36
C PRO A 175 -24.07 7.22 -12.40
N TRP A 176 -24.56 7.42 -11.17
CA TRP A 176 -24.58 6.41 -10.10
C TRP A 176 -25.24 5.09 -10.51
N HIS A 177 -26.27 5.13 -11.38
CA HIS A 177 -26.91 3.91 -11.88
C HIS A 177 -25.94 3.07 -12.73
N GLN A 178 -25.13 3.71 -13.57
CA GLN A 178 -24.11 3.02 -14.37
C GLN A 178 -23.00 2.50 -13.48
N ILE A 179 -22.51 3.32 -12.53
CA ILE A 179 -21.48 2.94 -11.57
C ILE A 179 -21.91 1.71 -10.78
N TYR A 180 -23.13 1.71 -10.24
CA TYR A 180 -23.67 0.57 -9.52
C TYR A 180 -23.71 -0.70 -10.38
N ARG A 181 -24.15 -0.56 -11.64
CA ARG A 181 -24.19 -1.69 -12.58
C ARG A 181 -22.81 -2.27 -12.83
N GLU A 182 -21.80 -1.42 -13.12
CA GLU A 182 -20.41 -1.86 -13.38
C GLU A 182 -19.73 -2.38 -12.09
N PHE A 183 -20.12 -1.88 -10.93
CA PHE A 183 -19.61 -2.37 -9.65
C PHE A 183 -20.12 -3.77 -9.28
N VAL A 184 -21.37 -4.07 -9.61
CA VAL A 184 -21.99 -5.36 -9.25
C VAL A 184 -21.86 -6.41 -10.35
N ARG A 185 -21.76 -6.01 -11.62
CA ARG A 185 -21.65 -6.92 -12.77
C ARG A 185 -20.24 -6.88 -13.33
N PRO A 186 -19.44 -7.95 -13.16
CA PRO A 186 -18.11 -8.03 -13.73
C PRO A 186 -18.15 -7.91 -15.27
N SER A 187 -17.42 -6.95 -15.80
CA SER A 187 -17.17 -6.79 -17.23
C SER A 187 -15.68 -7.07 -17.48
N ILE A 188 -15.36 -8.30 -17.91
CA ILE A 188 -13.97 -8.70 -18.15
C ILE A 188 -13.68 -8.55 -19.63
N SER A 189 -12.68 -7.74 -19.96
CA SER A 189 -12.08 -7.67 -21.29
C SER A 189 -10.77 -8.47 -21.31
N PHE A 190 -10.56 -9.26 -22.36
CA PHE A 190 -9.31 -9.98 -22.59
C PHE A 190 -8.30 -9.16 -23.39
N GLU A 191 -8.56 -7.89 -23.61
CA GLU A 191 -7.60 -6.97 -24.19
C GLU A 191 -6.36 -6.84 -23.26
N THR A 192 -5.16 -6.95 -23.83
CA THR A 192 -3.91 -6.93 -23.08
C THR A 192 -3.80 -5.68 -22.18
N GLY A 193 -4.18 -4.50 -22.67
CA GLY A 193 -4.15 -3.26 -21.89
C GLY A 193 -5.06 -3.30 -20.67
N TYR A 194 -6.27 -3.86 -20.81
CA TYR A 194 -7.22 -4.04 -19.71
C TYR A 194 -6.68 -5.00 -18.64
N LEU A 195 -6.13 -6.15 -19.08
CA LEU A 195 -5.56 -7.14 -18.17
C LEU A 195 -4.34 -6.58 -17.43
N MET A 196 -3.46 -5.83 -18.12
CA MET A 196 -2.33 -5.15 -17.48
C MET A 196 -2.79 -4.16 -16.42
N MET A 197 -3.84 -3.37 -16.72
CA MET A 197 -4.41 -2.42 -15.75
C MET A 197 -5.05 -3.16 -14.56
N LEU A 198 -5.77 -4.24 -14.79
CA LEU A 198 -6.36 -5.05 -13.72
C LEU A 198 -5.27 -5.65 -12.80
N VAL A 199 -4.17 -6.17 -13.37
CA VAL A 199 -3.02 -6.67 -12.60
C VAL A 199 -2.34 -5.53 -11.84
N ALA A 200 -2.23 -4.33 -12.42
CA ALA A 200 -1.68 -3.16 -11.73
C ALA A 200 -2.59 -2.71 -10.56
N VAL A 201 -3.91 -2.72 -10.73
CA VAL A 201 -4.88 -2.42 -9.65
C VAL A 201 -4.76 -3.46 -8.51
N ILE A 202 -4.61 -4.74 -8.83
CA ILE A 202 -4.36 -5.77 -7.81
C ILE A 202 -3.01 -5.53 -7.13
N GLY A 203 -1.96 -5.26 -7.91
CA GLY A 203 -0.60 -5.11 -7.41
C GLY A 203 -0.37 -3.86 -6.58
N THR A 204 -1.15 -2.80 -6.80
CA THR A 204 -1.14 -1.64 -5.92
C THR A 204 -1.91 -1.90 -4.64
N THR A 205 -3.12 -2.49 -4.71
CA THR A 205 -3.97 -2.72 -3.54
C THR A 205 -3.46 -3.85 -2.62
N ILE A 206 -2.73 -4.83 -3.17
CA ILE A 206 -2.16 -5.95 -2.40
C ILE A 206 -0.66 -6.03 -2.73
N ALA A 207 0.07 -4.95 -2.49
CA ALA A 207 1.48 -4.91 -2.83
C ALA A 207 2.32 -5.88 -1.97
N PRO A 208 3.33 -6.57 -2.53
CA PRO A 208 4.15 -7.52 -1.80
C PRO A 208 4.80 -6.97 -0.53
N TRP A 209 5.23 -5.70 -0.52
CA TRP A 209 5.85 -5.05 0.64
C TRP A 209 4.94 -4.97 1.87
N MET A 210 3.62 -4.87 1.65
CA MET A 210 2.63 -4.72 2.72
C MET A 210 2.64 -5.90 3.69
N GLN A 211 2.79 -7.12 3.18
CA GLN A 211 2.79 -8.34 3.99
C GLN A 211 3.99 -8.36 4.94
N PHE A 212 5.16 -7.97 4.45
CA PHE A 212 6.36 -7.91 5.26
C PHE A 212 6.26 -6.80 6.31
N TYR A 213 5.90 -5.59 5.88
CA TYR A 213 5.79 -4.45 6.79
C TYR A 213 4.71 -4.67 7.86
N GLN A 214 3.53 -5.14 7.47
CA GLN A 214 2.43 -5.42 8.41
C GLN A 214 2.87 -6.40 9.48
N GLN A 215 3.46 -7.52 9.10
CA GLN A 215 3.85 -8.56 10.04
C GLN A 215 5.00 -8.11 10.96
N SER A 216 6.05 -7.47 10.41
CA SER A 216 7.17 -6.94 11.21
C SER A 216 6.69 -5.85 12.18
N SER A 217 5.79 -4.96 11.73
CA SER A 217 5.20 -3.90 12.56
C SER A 217 4.37 -4.46 13.72
N VAL A 218 3.60 -5.52 13.48
CA VAL A 218 2.82 -6.21 14.50
C VAL A 218 3.75 -6.89 15.52
N ALA A 219 4.80 -7.56 15.07
CA ALA A 219 5.80 -8.22 15.89
C ALA A 219 6.55 -7.20 16.77
N GLU A 220 7.03 -6.08 16.17
CA GLU A 220 7.75 -5.02 16.90
C GLU A 220 6.86 -4.33 17.94
N LYS A 221 5.57 -4.13 17.63
CA LYS A 221 4.61 -3.56 18.58
C LYS A 221 4.32 -4.48 19.74
N GLY A 222 4.66 -5.77 19.62
CA GLY A 222 4.48 -6.78 20.67
C GLY A 222 3.01 -7.00 21.02
N ILE A 223 2.14 -7.03 20.00
CA ILE A 223 0.70 -7.23 20.18
C ILE A 223 0.47 -8.64 20.73
N LYS A 224 -0.20 -8.72 21.87
CA LYS A 224 -0.48 -10.00 22.52
C LYS A 224 -1.69 -10.69 21.90
N ILE A 225 -1.75 -12.01 22.05
CA ILE A 225 -2.85 -12.83 21.54
C ILE A 225 -4.21 -12.39 22.10
N GLU A 226 -4.24 -11.87 23.34
CA GLU A 226 -5.42 -11.35 24.01
C GLU A 226 -6.01 -10.12 23.25
N ASP A 227 -5.15 -9.35 22.61
CA ASP A 227 -5.48 -8.14 21.88
C ASP A 227 -5.67 -8.37 20.37
N TYR A 228 -5.48 -9.61 19.90
CA TYR A 228 -5.60 -9.98 18.49
C TYR A 228 -6.92 -9.54 17.84
N LYS A 229 -8.03 -9.60 18.60
CA LYS A 229 -9.34 -9.14 18.10
C LYS A 229 -9.32 -7.68 17.64
N TYR A 230 -8.64 -6.82 18.40
CA TYR A 230 -8.55 -5.39 18.08
C TYR A 230 -7.61 -5.13 16.90
N SER A 231 -6.48 -5.86 16.84
CA SER A 231 -5.55 -5.80 15.71
C SER A 231 -6.19 -6.31 14.42
N ARG A 232 -7.02 -7.35 14.49
CA ARG A 232 -7.81 -7.82 13.34
C ARG A 232 -8.83 -6.77 12.86
N MET A 233 -9.46 -6.04 13.79
CA MET A 233 -10.36 -4.94 13.42
C MET A 233 -9.61 -3.80 12.73
N ASP A 234 -8.39 -3.47 13.18
CA ASP A 234 -7.52 -2.48 12.55
C ASP A 234 -7.25 -2.84 11.08
N VAL A 235 -6.90 -4.09 10.80
CA VAL A 235 -6.73 -4.62 9.44
C VAL A 235 -7.99 -4.47 8.59
N ILE A 236 -9.15 -4.88 9.11
CA ILE A 236 -10.41 -4.84 8.36
C ILE A 236 -10.80 -3.39 8.03
N VAL A 237 -10.74 -2.50 9.03
CA VAL A 237 -11.08 -1.08 8.85
C VAL A 237 -10.14 -0.41 7.86
N GLY A 238 -8.83 -0.67 7.99
CA GLY A 238 -7.82 -0.16 7.05
C GLY A 238 -8.10 -0.63 5.62
N SER A 239 -8.30 -1.94 5.42
CA SER A 239 -8.54 -2.54 4.09
C SER A 239 -9.81 -2.02 3.41
N ILE A 240 -10.88 -1.79 4.18
CA ILE A 240 -12.10 -1.19 3.63
C ILE A 240 -11.87 0.28 3.29
N GLY A 241 -11.22 1.02 4.20
CA GLY A 241 -10.97 2.45 4.02
C GLY A 241 -10.17 2.77 2.76
N VAL A 242 -9.09 2.04 2.50
CA VAL A 242 -8.25 2.25 1.31
C VAL A 242 -9.02 1.98 0.03
N ASN A 243 -9.83 0.93 -0.02
CA ASN A 243 -10.61 0.59 -1.21
C ASN A 243 -11.78 1.55 -1.46
N VAL A 244 -12.34 2.17 -0.42
CA VAL A 244 -13.30 3.27 -0.57
C VAL A 244 -12.63 4.47 -1.25
N VAL A 245 -11.42 4.83 -0.86
CA VAL A 245 -10.66 5.90 -1.52
C VAL A 245 -10.37 5.54 -2.98
N ALA A 246 -9.87 4.32 -3.24
CA ALA A 246 -9.61 3.81 -4.60
C ALA A 246 -10.87 3.86 -5.48
N PHE A 247 -12.02 3.44 -4.95
CA PHE A 247 -13.31 3.54 -5.64
C PHE A 247 -13.61 4.98 -6.07
N PHE A 248 -13.48 5.94 -5.16
CA PHE A 248 -13.75 7.34 -5.49
C PHE A 248 -12.73 7.93 -6.46
N ILE A 249 -11.45 7.55 -6.40
CA ILE A 249 -10.46 7.97 -7.40
C ILE A 249 -10.86 7.48 -8.80
N ILE A 250 -11.21 6.19 -8.94
CA ILE A 250 -11.65 5.63 -10.23
C ILE A 250 -12.93 6.31 -10.72
N VAL A 251 -13.93 6.51 -9.84
CA VAL A 251 -15.21 7.17 -10.19
C VAL A 251 -14.98 8.59 -10.67
N VAL A 252 -14.20 9.38 -9.94
CA VAL A 252 -13.95 10.78 -10.30
C VAL A 252 -13.17 10.88 -11.63
N CYS A 253 -12.13 10.07 -11.78
CA CYS A 253 -11.35 10.03 -13.03
C CYS A 253 -12.18 9.53 -14.22
N GLY A 254 -13.00 8.50 -14.03
CA GLY A 254 -13.91 7.99 -15.04
C GLY A 254 -14.98 8.99 -15.45
N THR A 255 -15.45 9.84 -14.53
CA THR A 255 -16.44 10.87 -14.84
C THR A 255 -15.81 12.05 -15.55
N VAL A 256 -14.69 12.57 -15.05
CA VAL A 256 -14.12 13.84 -15.51
C VAL A 256 -13.22 13.66 -16.75
N LEU A 257 -12.43 12.59 -16.78
CA LEU A 257 -11.42 12.38 -17.83
C LEU A 257 -11.92 11.45 -18.95
N PHE A 258 -12.73 10.44 -18.65
CA PHE A 258 -13.21 9.50 -19.64
C PHE A 258 -14.47 9.97 -20.36
N GLN A 259 -15.47 10.48 -19.65
CA GLN A 259 -16.78 10.86 -20.23
C GLN A 259 -16.86 12.31 -20.68
N GLY A 260 -16.06 13.23 -20.15
CA GLY A 260 -16.21 14.67 -20.38
C GLY A 260 -15.53 15.22 -21.63
N SER A 261 -14.55 14.52 -22.22
CA SER A 261 -13.73 15.07 -23.31
C SER A 261 -13.35 14.07 -24.39
N GLY A 262 -13.97 12.86 -24.41
CA GLY A 262 -13.32 11.75 -25.07
C GLY A 262 -12.05 11.36 -24.32
N PHE A 263 -11.44 10.28 -24.69
CA PHE A 263 -10.24 9.77 -24.04
C PHE A 263 -9.14 10.84 -23.89
N THR A 264 -8.89 11.29 -22.66
CA THR A 264 -7.76 12.20 -22.35
C THR A 264 -6.70 11.39 -21.61
N PRO A 265 -5.59 11.03 -22.29
CA PRO A 265 -4.53 10.26 -21.66
C PRO A 265 -3.87 11.07 -20.54
N ILE A 266 -3.71 10.47 -19.37
CA ILE A 266 -2.92 11.04 -18.27
C ILE A 266 -1.45 10.80 -18.59
N GLN A 267 -0.74 11.85 -18.95
CA GLN A 267 0.71 11.82 -19.20
C GLN A 267 1.50 12.57 -18.13
N THR A 268 0.86 13.54 -17.49
CA THR A 268 1.46 14.40 -16.48
C THR A 268 0.61 14.42 -15.21
N ALA A 269 1.21 14.85 -14.10
CA ALA A 269 0.48 15.11 -12.87
C ALA A 269 -0.57 16.24 -13.05
N GLY A 270 -0.33 17.19 -13.96
CA GLY A 270 -1.29 18.23 -14.30
C GLY A 270 -2.57 17.68 -14.95
N ASP A 271 -2.47 16.63 -15.77
CA ASP A 271 -3.63 15.96 -16.35
C ASP A 271 -4.46 15.27 -15.25
N ALA A 272 -3.80 14.57 -14.33
CA ALA A 272 -4.46 13.96 -13.18
C ALA A 272 -5.11 15.01 -12.24
N ALA A 273 -4.48 16.17 -12.07
CA ALA A 273 -5.00 17.23 -11.22
C ALA A 273 -6.33 17.85 -11.70
N ARG A 274 -6.63 17.77 -13.01
CA ARG A 274 -7.91 18.25 -13.57
C ARG A 274 -9.13 17.57 -12.95
N VAL A 275 -8.95 16.39 -12.40
CA VAL A 275 -9.97 15.61 -11.72
C VAL A 275 -10.56 16.36 -10.52
N LEU A 276 -9.76 17.15 -9.82
CA LEU A 276 -10.20 17.93 -8.66
C LEU A 276 -10.75 19.31 -9.03
N LYS A 277 -10.80 19.67 -10.32
CA LYS A 277 -11.31 20.97 -10.78
C LYS A 277 -12.76 21.27 -10.35
N PRO A 278 -13.69 20.29 -10.33
CA PRO A 278 -15.04 20.52 -9.81
C PRO A 278 -15.10 20.91 -8.34
N LEU A 279 -14.13 20.46 -7.53
CA LEU A 279 -14.01 20.80 -6.11
C LEU A 279 -13.28 22.14 -5.89
N ALA A 280 -12.14 22.30 -6.54
CA ALA A 280 -11.18 23.33 -6.19
C ALA A 280 -10.95 24.38 -7.30
N GLY A 281 -11.67 24.29 -8.44
CA GLY A 281 -11.53 25.22 -9.55
C GLY A 281 -10.07 25.32 -10.02
N ASP A 282 -9.55 26.54 -10.06
CA ASP A 282 -8.17 26.82 -10.48
C ASP A 282 -7.12 26.34 -9.46
N TYR A 283 -7.51 26.07 -8.22
CA TYR A 283 -6.63 25.53 -7.18
C TYR A 283 -6.51 23.99 -7.21
N SER A 284 -7.16 23.32 -8.17
CA SER A 284 -7.16 21.86 -8.29
C SER A 284 -5.75 21.27 -8.40
N SER A 285 -4.85 21.96 -9.13
CA SER A 285 -3.46 21.53 -9.28
C SER A 285 -2.71 21.58 -7.95
N TYR A 286 -2.91 22.61 -7.14
CA TYR A 286 -2.28 22.73 -5.82
C TYR A 286 -2.84 21.72 -4.83
N LEU A 287 -4.15 21.49 -4.85
CA LEU A 287 -4.79 20.51 -4.00
C LEU A 287 -4.30 19.09 -4.32
N PHE A 288 -4.22 18.75 -5.60
CA PHE A 288 -3.68 17.46 -6.07
C PHE A 288 -2.19 17.32 -5.72
N ALA A 289 -1.38 18.36 -5.99
CA ALA A 289 0.04 18.36 -5.71
C ALA A 289 0.33 18.14 -4.21
N PHE A 290 -0.42 18.82 -3.34
CA PHE A 290 -0.29 18.63 -1.89
C PHE A 290 -0.61 17.22 -1.45
N GLY A 291 -1.71 16.63 -1.97
CA GLY A 291 -2.09 15.27 -1.66
C GLY A 291 -1.09 14.22 -2.16
N LEU A 292 -0.66 14.36 -3.42
CA LEU A 292 0.33 13.47 -4.00
C LEU A 292 1.68 13.58 -3.28
N LEU A 293 2.11 14.80 -2.93
CA LEU A 293 3.34 15.02 -2.15
C LEU A 293 3.27 14.37 -0.78
N ASN A 294 2.15 14.55 -0.07
CA ASN A 294 1.94 13.92 1.24
C ASN A 294 1.96 12.40 1.15
N ALA A 295 1.20 11.82 0.21
CA ALA A 295 1.16 10.38 -0.02
C ALA A 295 2.57 9.82 -0.34
N SER A 296 3.28 10.49 -1.25
CA SER A 296 4.63 10.12 -1.64
C SER A 296 5.65 10.20 -0.50
N LEU A 297 5.64 11.26 0.30
CA LEU A 297 6.55 11.40 1.45
C LEU A 297 6.27 10.35 2.52
N PHE A 298 4.99 10.06 2.77
CA PHE A 298 4.60 9.03 3.73
C PHE A 298 5.08 7.65 3.27
N ALA A 299 4.77 7.27 2.04
CA ALA A 299 5.18 6.00 1.46
C ALA A 299 6.71 5.91 1.32
N ALA A 300 7.40 6.98 0.91
CA ALA A 300 8.86 7.04 0.87
C ALA A 300 9.53 6.86 2.24
N SER A 301 8.82 7.09 3.34
CA SER A 301 9.31 6.78 4.68
C SER A 301 9.13 5.30 5.06
N ILE A 302 8.06 4.65 4.60
CA ILE A 302 7.65 3.30 4.98
C ILE A 302 8.26 2.23 4.06
N LEU A 303 8.29 2.44 2.74
CA LEU A 303 8.74 1.43 1.78
C LEU A 303 10.21 1.03 1.96
N PRO A 304 11.16 1.98 2.17
CA PRO A 304 12.53 1.61 2.51
C PRO A 304 12.64 0.90 3.86
N LEU A 305 11.78 1.25 4.85
CA LEU A 305 11.71 0.54 6.13
C LEU A 305 11.24 -0.90 5.95
N SER A 306 10.16 -1.13 5.20
CA SER A 306 9.67 -2.47 4.89
C SER A 306 10.78 -3.34 4.30
N THR A 307 11.56 -2.78 3.37
CA THR A 307 12.67 -3.47 2.75
C THR A 307 13.82 -3.72 3.72
N ALA A 308 14.16 -2.73 4.55
CA ALA A 308 15.19 -2.87 5.57
C ALA A 308 14.83 -3.94 6.61
N TYR A 309 13.57 -4.00 7.05
CA TYR A 309 13.06 -5.09 7.90
C TYR A 309 13.22 -6.44 7.21
N SER A 310 12.65 -6.59 6.02
CA SER A 310 12.62 -7.86 5.29
C SER A 310 14.01 -8.44 5.07
N VAL A 311 14.95 -7.61 4.63
CA VAL A 311 16.34 -8.05 4.37
C VAL A 311 17.05 -8.34 5.68
N SER A 312 16.99 -7.45 6.67
CA SER A 312 17.70 -7.62 7.94
C SER A 312 17.22 -8.85 8.70
N GLU A 313 15.90 -9.07 8.79
CA GLU A 313 15.30 -10.29 9.37
C GLU A 313 15.82 -11.55 8.65
N SER A 314 15.86 -11.52 7.31
CA SER A 314 16.33 -12.66 6.50
C SER A 314 17.78 -13.04 6.78
N PHE A 315 18.63 -12.06 7.09
CA PHE A 315 20.04 -12.29 7.44
C PHE A 315 20.27 -12.46 8.95
N GLY A 316 19.23 -12.26 9.78
CA GLY A 316 19.34 -12.30 11.24
C GLY A 316 20.10 -11.11 11.82
N TRP A 317 20.06 -9.97 11.13
CA TRP A 317 20.60 -8.70 11.64
C TRP A 317 19.60 -8.03 12.59
N GLU A 318 20.12 -7.19 13.48
CA GLU A 318 19.27 -6.39 14.36
C GLU A 318 18.39 -5.44 13.56
N THR A 319 17.11 -5.38 13.94
CA THR A 319 16.07 -4.57 13.28
C THR A 319 15.29 -3.75 14.30
N GLY A 320 14.62 -2.71 13.83
CA GLY A 320 13.64 -1.95 14.60
C GLY A 320 13.90 -0.45 14.62
N VAL A 321 12.84 0.31 14.41
CA VAL A 321 12.87 1.78 14.48
C VAL A 321 13.01 2.32 15.91
N ASN A 322 12.85 1.44 16.92
CA ASN A 322 13.09 1.77 18.32
C ASN A 322 14.58 1.68 18.70
N LYS A 323 15.43 1.13 17.82
CA LYS A 323 16.88 1.03 17.99
C LYS A 323 17.57 2.25 17.35
N ASN A 324 18.71 2.62 17.88
CA ASN A 324 19.53 3.67 17.27
C ASN A 324 20.47 3.10 16.20
N PHE A 325 21.13 3.99 15.44
CA PHE A 325 22.05 3.61 14.35
C PHE A 325 23.20 2.69 14.82
N ALA A 326 23.69 2.87 16.04
CA ALA A 326 24.78 2.03 16.57
C ALA A 326 24.31 0.61 16.96
N GLU A 327 23.03 0.46 17.32
CA GLU A 327 22.42 -0.82 17.68
C GLU A 327 22.00 -1.65 16.47
N ALA A 328 21.59 -0.99 15.35
CA ALA A 328 21.15 -1.66 14.12
C ALA A 328 21.76 -1.02 12.86
N PRO A 329 23.11 -1.05 12.72
CA PRO A 329 23.78 -0.31 11.65
C PRO A 329 23.41 -0.83 10.25
N GLN A 330 23.31 -2.14 10.04
CA GLN A 330 22.97 -2.73 8.74
C GLN A 330 21.57 -2.31 8.28
N PHE A 331 20.61 -2.29 9.20
CA PHE A 331 19.24 -1.85 8.96
C PHE A 331 19.20 -0.39 8.47
N TYR A 332 19.87 0.52 9.17
CA TYR A 332 19.88 1.94 8.81
C TYR A 332 20.75 2.25 7.59
N ILE A 333 21.82 1.51 7.34
CA ILE A 333 22.62 1.64 6.11
C ILE A 333 21.77 1.23 4.91
N LEU A 334 21.08 0.09 4.98
CA LEU A 334 20.20 -0.37 3.91
C LEU A 334 19.07 0.63 3.65
N TYR A 335 18.41 1.09 4.71
CA TYR A 335 17.40 2.13 4.63
C TYR A 335 17.89 3.38 3.90
N SER A 336 19.08 3.87 4.29
CA SER A 336 19.71 5.06 3.70
C SER A 336 20.06 4.86 2.22
N LEU A 337 20.64 3.70 1.89
CA LEU A 337 21.00 3.36 0.50
C LEU A 337 19.77 3.30 -0.41
N LEU A 338 18.68 2.70 0.05
CA LEU A 338 17.43 2.61 -0.71
C LEU A 338 16.86 3.99 -1.03
N ILE A 339 16.87 4.90 -0.07
CA ILE A 339 16.42 6.29 -0.27
C ILE A 339 17.31 7.00 -1.28
N VAL A 340 18.64 6.95 -1.06
CA VAL A 340 19.60 7.66 -1.94
C VAL A 340 19.52 7.14 -3.37
N LEU A 341 19.52 5.83 -3.55
CA LEU A 341 19.47 5.21 -4.88
C LEU A 341 18.11 5.46 -5.55
N GLY A 342 16.99 5.23 -4.85
CA GLY A 342 15.65 5.46 -5.40
C GLY A 342 15.41 6.91 -5.81
N ALA A 343 15.82 7.86 -4.96
CA ALA A 343 15.77 9.29 -5.27
C ALA A 343 16.66 9.66 -6.46
N SER A 344 17.87 9.12 -6.52
CA SER A 344 18.85 9.44 -7.59
C SER A 344 18.37 9.03 -8.97
N VAL A 345 17.70 7.88 -9.11
CA VAL A 345 17.18 7.41 -10.41
C VAL A 345 16.16 8.39 -10.99
N VAL A 346 15.32 9.00 -10.16
CA VAL A 346 14.27 9.93 -10.61
C VAL A 346 14.84 11.27 -11.10
N LEU A 347 16.07 11.61 -10.77
CA LEU A 347 16.74 12.80 -11.31
C LEU A 347 17.02 12.69 -12.81
N PHE A 348 17.12 11.47 -13.36
CA PHE A 348 17.25 11.28 -14.82
C PHE A 348 15.93 11.65 -15.55
N PRO A 349 15.99 11.90 -16.88
CA PRO A 349 14.80 12.22 -17.68
C PRO A 349 13.98 10.97 -17.98
N ILE A 350 13.13 10.57 -17.03
CA ILE A 350 12.29 9.37 -17.09
C ILE A 350 10.80 9.74 -17.02
N PRO A 351 9.91 8.99 -17.67
CA PRO A 351 8.48 9.26 -17.64
C PRO A 351 7.88 8.90 -16.28
N LEU A 352 7.64 9.90 -15.43
CA LEU A 352 7.24 9.72 -14.03
C LEU A 352 5.96 8.87 -13.86
N ILE A 353 4.90 9.22 -14.58
CA ILE A 353 3.60 8.51 -14.52
C ILE A 353 3.77 7.04 -14.92
N LYS A 354 4.57 6.78 -15.99
CA LYS A 354 4.80 5.41 -16.44
C LYS A 354 5.54 4.57 -15.39
N ILE A 355 6.49 5.15 -14.67
CA ILE A 355 7.20 4.45 -13.60
C ILE A 355 6.26 4.12 -12.45
N MET A 356 5.47 5.12 -11.99
CA MET A 356 4.51 4.92 -10.91
C MET A 356 3.54 3.78 -11.23
N TRP A 357 2.99 3.72 -12.44
CA TRP A 357 2.09 2.64 -12.86
C TRP A 357 2.81 1.29 -13.07
N LEU A 358 3.99 1.30 -13.73
CA LEU A 358 4.71 0.07 -14.06
C LEU A 358 5.16 -0.70 -12.83
N THR A 359 5.53 0.00 -11.77
CA THR A 359 5.92 -0.64 -10.49
C THR A 359 4.75 -1.39 -9.88
N GLN A 360 3.54 -0.85 -9.95
CA GLN A 360 2.34 -1.53 -9.44
C GLN A 360 1.97 -2.76 -10.29
N PHE A 361 2.17 -2.68 -11.59
CA PHE A 361 2.02 -3.84 -12.47
C PHE A 361 3.01 -4.96 -12.10
N ILE A 362 4.28 -4.63 -11.87
CA ILE A 362 5.31 -5.60 -11.42
C ILE A 362 4.95 -6.19 -10.06
N ASN A 363 4.46 -5.38 -9.11
CA ASN A 363 3.95 -5.86 -7.83
C ASN A 363 2.89 -6.96 -8.01
N GLY A 364 1.93 -6.75 -8.91
CA GLY A 364 0.89 -7.72 -9.22
C GLY A 364 1.44 -9.04 -9.76
N LEU A 365 2.51 -9.01 -10.56
CA LEU A 365 3.16 -10.21 -11.09
C LEU A 365 3.96 -10.97 -10.03
N VAL A 366 4.52 -10.28 -9.05
CA VAL A 366 5.34 -10.88 -7.97
C VAL A 366 4.48 -11.41 -6.82
N LEU A 367 3.32 -10.82 -6.61
CA LEU A 367 2.43 -11.13 -5.50
C LEU A 367 2.14 -12.63 -5.31
N PRO A 368 1.84 -13.45 -6.33
CA PRO A 368 1.56 -14.87 -6.18
C PRO A 368 2.66 -15.66 -5.44
N PHE A 369 3.92 -15.30 -5.65
CA PHE A 369 5.06 -16.00 -5.01
C PHE A 369 5.09 -15.77 -3.51
N VAL A 370 4.83 -14.52 -3.08
CA VAL A 370 4.77 -14.17 -1.65
C VAL A 370 3.57 -14.84 -0.99
N LEU A 371 2.41 -14.80 -1.63
CA LEU A 371 1.18 -15.40 -1.11
C LEU A 371 1.28 -16.91 -0.99
N ALA A 372 1.94 -17.58 -1.93
CA ALA A 372 2.19 -19.02 -1.85
C ALA A 372 3.07 -19.38 -0.63
N ALA A 373 4.14 -18.62 -0.38
CA ALA A 373 4.98 -18.80 0.80
C ALA A 373 4.16 -18.59 2.10
N MET A 374 3.37 -17.53 2.17
CA MET A 374 2.49 -17.25 3.31
C MET A 374 1.48 -18.37 3.56
N LEU A 375 0.84 -18.89 2.50
CA LEU A 375 -0.14 -19.98 2.62
C LEU A 375 0.48 -21.25 3.21
N ILE A 376 1.72 -21.55 2.83
CA ILE A 376 2.44 -22.70 3.37
C ILE A 376 2.78 -22.50 4.86
N ILE A 377 3.23 -21.30 5.24
CA ILE A 377 3.63 -20.96 6.61
C ILE A 377 2.41 -20.97 7.55
N ILE A 378 1.32 -20.28 7.16
CA ILE A 378 0.12 -20.16 8.02
C ILE A 378 -0.56 -21.51 8.30
N ASN A 379 -0.35 -22.50 7.44
CA ASN A 379 -0.86 -23.86 7.61
C ASN A 379 0.10 -24.79 8.35
N ASP A 380 1.32 -24.34 8.66
CA ASP A 380 2.26 -25.16 9.41
C ASP A 380 1.91 -25.14 10.91
N LYS A 381 1.39 -26.28 11.40
CA LYS A 381 1.02 -26.44 12.81
C LYS A 381 2.21 -26.33 13.76
N LYS A 382 3.46 -26.53 13.30
CA LYS A 382 4.64 -26.35 14.13
C LYS A 382 4.91 -24.87 14.41
N ILE A 383 4.52 -23.98 13.47
CA ILE A 383 4.68 -22.52 13.57
C ILE A 383 3.45 -21.89 14.22
N MET A 384 2.25 -22.27 13.75
CA MET A 384 1.00 -21.59 14.08
C MET A 384 0.16 -22.29 15.18
N GLY A 385 0.47 -23.54 15.51
CA GLY A 385 -0.31 -24.29 16.49
C GLY A 385 -1.80 -24.37 16.13
N GLU A 386 -2.64 -23.96 17.09
CA GLU A 386 -4.10 -23.89 16.93
C GLU A 386 -4.58 -22.70 16.07
N TYR A 387 -3.69 -21.72 15.83
CA TYR A 387 -3.99 -20.53 15.02
C TYR A 387 -3.74 -20.73 13.53
N SER A 388 -3.49 -21.96 13.07
CA SER A 388 -3.43 -22.29 11.65
C SER A 388 -4.79 -22.04 10.95
N ASN A 389 -4.79 -21.88 9.62
CA ASN A 389 -6.01 -21.66 8.88
C ASN A 389 -7.04 -22.77 9.07
N THR A 390 -8.31 -22.38 9.22
CA THR A 390 -9.44 -23.33 9.11
C THR A 390 -9.61 -23.78 7.67
N ARG A 391 -10.33 -24.89 7.43
CA ARG A 391 -10.59 -25.40 6.06
C ARG A 391 -11.24 -24.36 5.17
N LEU A 392 -12.26 -23.64 5.69
CA LEU A 392 -12.95 -22.61 4.94
C LEU A 392 -12.00 -21.45 4.57
N PHE A 393 -11.21 -21.00 5.55
CA PHE A 393 -10.26 -19.91 5.33
C PHE A 393 -9.18 -20.29 4.30
N ASN A 394 -8.73 -21.57 4.30
CA ASN A 394 -7.83 -22.08 3.26
C ASN A 394 -8.45 -22.06 1.86
N TYR A 395 -9.70 -22.51 1.71
CA TYR A 395 -10.36 -22.45 0.40
C TYR A 395 -10.48 -21.04 -0.12
N LEU A 396 -10.86 -20.06 0.74
CA LEU A 396 -10.92 -18.66 0.37
C LEU A 396 -9.54 -18.13 -0.03
N THR A 397 -8.51 -18.42 0.75
CA THR A 397 -7.14 -17.98 0.46
C THR A 397 -6.62 -18.58 -0.85
N ILE A 398 -6.83 -19.88 -1.08
CA ILE A 398 -6.45 -20.57 -2.33
C ILE A 398 -7.20 -19.97 -3.52
N ALA A 399 -8.49 -19.66 -3.37
CA ALA A 399 -9.26 -19.01 -4.43
C ALA A 399 -8.72 -17.62 -4.78
N CYS A 400 -8.37 -16.81 -3.76
CA CYS A 400 -7.75 -15.51 -3.96
C CYS A 400 -6.40 -15.62 -4.67
N ILE A 401 -5.50 -16.46 -4.17
CA ILE A 401 -4.16 -16.67 -4.75
C ILE A 401 -4.28 -17.23 -6.17
N GLY A 402 -5.16 -18.23 -6.36
CA GLY A 402 -5.41 -18.85 -7.66
C GLY A 402 -5.93 -17.85 -8.68
N GLY A 403 -6.87 -16.99 -8.30
CA GLY A 403 -7.40 -15.92 -9.15
C GLY A 403 -6.32 -14.93 -9.60
N ILE A 404 -5.52 -14.44 -8.67
CA ILE A 404 -4.40 -13.52 -8.96
C ILE A 404 -3.35 -14.20 -9.86
N SER A 405 -2.99 -15.45 -9.54
CA SER A 405 -2.01 -16.21 -10.31
C SER A 405 -2.51 -16.49 -11.73
N LEU A 406 -3.79 -16.82 -11.89
CA LEU A 406 -4.40 -17.05 -13.20
C LEU A 406 -4.37 -15.79 -14.07
N LEU A 407 -4.70 -14.62 -13.50
CA LEU A 407 -4.64 -13.34 -14.22
C LEU A 407 -3.22 -13.02 -14.68
N SER A 408 -2.24 -13.16 -13.78
CA SER A 408 -0.82 -12.97 -14.10
C SER A 408 -0.34 -13.93 -15.22
N PHE A 409 -0.78 -15.19 -15.18
CA PHE A 409 -0.44 -16.21 -16.16
C PHE A 409 -1.07 -15.93 -17.53
N LEU A 410 -2.38 -15.60 -17.57
CA LEU A 410 -3.08 -15.23 -18.80
C LEU A 410 -2.41 -14.03 -19.50
N LEU A 411 -1.92 -13.10 -18.73
CA LEU A 411 -1.24 -11.93 -19.24
C LEU A 411 0.12 -12.28 -19.87
N VAL A 412 0.90 -13.14 -19.24
CA VAL A 412 2.17 -13.63 -19.80
C VAL A 412 1.95 -14.38 -21.11
N ILE A 413 0.92 -15.23 -21.21
CA ILE A 413 0.60 -15.95 -22.45
C ILE A 413 0.06 -15.02 -23.52
N GLY A 414 -0.79 -14.07 -23.17
CA GLY A 414 -1.37 -13.11 -24.12
C GLY A 414 -0.38 -12.07 -24.65
N SER A 415 0.82 -11.99 -24.04
CA SER A 415 1.92 -11.11 -24.49
C SER A 415 2.94 -11.81 -25.40
N ILE A 416 2.83 -13.13 -25.56
CA ILE A 416 3.60 -13.97 -26.51
C ILE A 416 2.80 -14.11 -27.79
#